data_e0619b621b1cf4a47fb69ada4d2ea38e
#
_entry.id   e0619b621b1cf4a47fb69ada4d2ea38e
#
_cell.length_a   1.000
_cell.length_b   1.000
_cell.length_c   1.000
_cell.angle_alpha   90.00
_cell.angle_beta   90.00
_cell.angle_gamma   90.00
#
_symmetry.space_group_name_H-M   'P 1'
#
loop_
_entity.id
_entity.type
_entity.pdbx_description
1 polymer ?
#
loop_
_entity_poly.entity_id
_entity_poly.type
_entity_poly.pdbx_seq_one_letter_code
_entity_poly.pdbx_strand_id
1 'polypeptide(L)'
;KKYLNDGKIVDFYGGTGSIGISLINNKNELKIVELDEHSAQMAKVNIKDLDNAKVFSLSAEESLEKIVSDSVLVVDPPRAGLHKKVVQSICEVKPKQLIYLSCSPVTQARDLKEIIEAGYKIKFARGYNFFPKTPHIESLIILEK
;
A
#
# COMPACT_ATOMS: atom_id res chain seq x y z
N LYS A 1 -11.22 5.97 4.92
CA LYS A 1 -11.18 7.45 4.77
C LYS A 1 -11.00 8.20 6.10
N LYS A 2 -11.51 7.71 7.24
CA LYS A 2 -11.38 8.38 8.56
C LYS A 2 -9.92 8.61 8.99
N TYR A 3 -9.00 7.77 8.55
CA TYR A 3 -7.58 7.81 8.93
C TYR A 3 -6.67 8.21 7.75
N LEU A 4 -7.24 8.64 6.62
CA LEU A 4 -6.46 8.98 5.42
C LEU A 4 -6.02 10.44 5.50
N ASN A 5 -4.73 10.68 5.31
CA ASN A 5 -4.17 12.01 5.14
C ASN A 5 -4.35 12.49 3.69
N ASP A 6 -4.63 13.76 3.49
CA ASP A 6 -4.68 14.36 2.14
C ASP A 6 -3.31 14.33 1.45
N GLY A 7 -3.30 14.28 0.13
CA GLY A 7 -2.10 14.39 -0.70
C GLY A 7 -1.93 13.23 -1.68
N LYS A 8 -0.69 12.92 -2.04
CA LYS A 8 -0.35 11.86 -2.99
C LYS A 8 -0.59 10.48 -2.39
N ILE A 9 -1.24 9.61 -3.14
CA ILE A 9 -1.45 8.20 -2.79
C ILE A 9 -0.60 7.35 -3.74
N VAL A 10 0.19 6.47 -3.18
CA VAL A 10 0.96 5.45 -3.93
C VAL A 10 0.49 4.09 -3.46
N ASP A 11 -0.03 3.29 -4.39
CA ASP A 11 -0.60 1.96 -4.13
C ASP A 11 0.31 0.90 -4.76
N PHE A 12 1.16 0.28 -3.95
CA PHE A 12 2.07 -0.78 -4.35
C PHE A 12 1.40 -2.15 -4.18
N TYR A 13 1.65 -3.05 -5.13
CA TYR A 13 0.93 -4.32 -5.26
C TYR A 13 -0.57 -4.06 -5.48
N GLY A 14 -0.88 -3.04 -6.28
CA GLY A 14 -2.20 -2.45 -6.36
C GLY A 14 -3.25 -3.30 -7.08
N GLY A 15 -2.86 -4.42 -7.72
CA GLY A 15 -3.78 -5.29 -8.45
C GLY A 15 -4.59 -4.51 -9.49
N THR A 16 -5.91 -4.62 -9.40
CA THR A 16 -6.85 -3.87 -10.27
C THR A 16 -7.09 -2.43 -9.81
N GLY A 17 -6.38 -1.96 -8.79
CA GLY A 17 -6.47 -0.61 -8.25
C GLY A 17 -7.58 -0.39 -7.24
N SER A 18 -8.25 -1.45 -6.78
CA SER A 18 -9.46 -1.35 -5.95
C SER A 18 -9.25 -0.57 -4.65
N ILE A 19 -8.10 -0.72 -4.00
CA ILE A 19 -7.80 -0.02 -2.75
C ILE A 19 -7.49 1.45 -3.05
N GLY A 20 -6.50 1.74 -3.89
CA GLY A 20 -6.12 3.11 -4.23
C GLY A 20 -7.29 3.93 -4.77
N ILE A 21 -8.08 3.38 -5.70
CA ILE A 21 -9.27 4.04 -6.26
C ILE A 21 -10.31 4.33 -5.17
N SER A 22 -10.50 3.45 -4.19
CA SER A 22 -11.44 3.70 -3.09
C SER A 22 -11.01 4.85 -2.18
N LEU A 23 -9.74 5.20 -2.18
CA LEU A 23 -9.16 6.23 -1.33
C LEU A 23 -9.09 7.60 -2.00
N ILE A 24 -9.03 7.65 -3.33
CA ILE A 24 -8.88 8.89 -4.09
C ILE A 24 -10.08 9.83 -3.94
N ASN A 25 -9.80 11.11 -4.02
CA ASN A 25 -10.77 12.20 -4.17
C ASN A 25 -10.19 13.26 -5.13
N ASN A 26 -10.92 14.33 -5.41
CA ASN A 26 -10.50 15.39 -6.36
C ASN A 26 -9.24 16.18 -5.93
N LYS A 27 -8.71 15.94 -4.72
CA LYS A 27 -7.53 16.63 -4.16
C LYS A 27 -6.29 15.74 -4.10
N ASN A 28 -6.43 14.44 -4.41
CA ASN A 28 -5.33 13.48 -4.35
C ASN A 28 -4.81 13.16 -5.75
N GLU A 29 -3.53 12.85 -5.85
CA GLU A 29 -2.94 12.11 -6.97
C GLU A 29 -2.84 10.63 -6.59
N LEU A 30 -3.19 9.71 -7.49
CA LEU A 30 -3.06 8.27 -7.30
C LEU A 30 -2.03 7.69 -8.27
N LYS A 31 -1.06 6.95 -7.75
CA LYS A 31 -0.14 6.11 -8.53
C LYS A 31 -0.33 4.67 -8.11
N ILE A 32 -0.75 3.82 -9.05
CA ILE A 32 -0.89 2.36 -8.86
C ILE A 32 0.33 1.69 -9.48
N VAL A 33 1.00 0.83 -8.74
CA VAL A 33 2.13 0.03 -9.19
C VAL A 33 1.74 -1.44 -9.06
N GLU A 34 1.73 -2.14 -10.19
CA GLU A 34 1.34 -3.56 -10.28
C GLU A 34 2.22 -4.27 -11.31
N LEU A 35 2.80 -5.40 -10.91
CA LEU A 35 3.69 -6.19 -11.75
C LEU A 35 2.93 -7.07 -12.75
N ASP A 36 1.80 -7.65 -12.33
CA ASP A 36 0.99 -8.49 -13.21
C ASP A 36 0.34 -7.64 -14.30
N GLU A 37 0.71 -7.90 -15.55
CA GLU A 37 0.25 -7.11 -16.70
C GLU A 37 -1.25 -7.12 -16.87
N HIS A 38 -1.92 -8.26 -16.59
CA HIS A 38 -3.36 -8.38 -16.71
C HIS A 38 -4.07 -7.51 -15.67
N SER A 39 -3.65 -7.59 -14.41
CA SER A 39 -4.16 -6.75 -13.31
C SER A 39 -3.90 -5.27 -13.57
N ALA A 40 -2.69 -4.92 -14.03
CA ALA A 40 -2.34 -3.54 -14.39
C ALA A 40 -3.21 -3.01 -15.56
N GLN A 41 -3.52 -3.85 -16.56
CA GLN A 41 -4.43 -3.48 -17.65
C GLN A 41 -5.85 -3.22 -17.14
N MET A 42 -6.34 -4.07 -16.22
CA MET A 42 -7.65 -3.85 -15.59
C MET A 42 -7.64 -2.58 -14.72
N ALA A 43 -6.55 -2.30 -14.01
CA ALA A 43 -6.41 -1.04 -13.27
C ALA A 43 -6.51 0.17 -14.20
N LYS A 44 -5.87 0.15 -15.39
CA LYS A 44 -5.98 1.22 -16.40
C LYS A 44 -7.42 1.43 -16.85
N VAL A 45 -8.19 0.35 -17.05
CA VAL A 45 -9.61 0.45 -17.38
C VAL A 45 -10.41 1.10 -16.24
N ASN A 46 -10.09 0.70 -14.99
CA ASN A 46 -10.80 1.19 -13.80
C ASN A 46 -10.54 2.67 -13.50
N ILE A 47 -9.40 3.22 -13.92
CA ILE A 47 -9.05 4.64 -13.73
C ILE A 47 -9.32 5.52 -14.95
N LYS A 48 -9.88 4.99 -16.03
CA LYS A 48 -10.04 5.70 -17.33
C LYS A 48 -10.72 7.08 -17.23
N ASP A 49 -11.61 7.24 -16.26
CA ASP A 49 -12.37 8.48 -16.03
C ASP A 49 -11.77 9.32 -14.88
N LEU A 50 -10.54 9.01 -14.44
CA LEU A 50 -9.83 9.70 -13.36
C LEU A 50 -8.58 10.40 -13.91
N ASP A 51 -8.65 11.73 -14.09
CA ASP A 51 -7.53 12.53 -14.61
C ASP A 51 -6.33 12.59 -13.67
N ASN A 52 -6.53 12.30 -12.38
CA ASN A 52 -5.54 12.36 -11.32
C ASN A 52 -5.01 10.98 -10.90
N ALA A 53 -5.15 9.96 -11.73
CA ALA A 53 -4.67 8.61 -11.47
C ALA A 53 -3.77 8.09 -12.61
N LYS A 54 -2.74 7.30 -12.25
CA LYS A 54 -1.82 6.64 -13.21
C LYS A 54 -1.48 5.24 -12.75
N VAL A 55 -1.33 4.32 -13.73
CA VAL A 55 -0.91 2.93 -13.50
C VAL A 55 0.48 2.70 -14.10
N PHE A 56 1.34 2.03 -13.35
CA PHE A 56 2.67 1.62 -13.75
C PHE A 56 2.75 0.09 -13.69
N SER A 57 3.00 -0.55 -14.83
CA SER A 57 3.22 -2.01 -14.93
C SER A 57 4.68 -2.32 -14.61
N LEU A 58 5.04 -2.26 -13.34
CA LEU A 58 6.38 -2.45 -12.78
C LEU A 58 6.28 -3.15 -11.44
N SER A 59 7.39 -3.74 -10.99
CA SER A 59 7.46 -4.24 -9.62
C SER A 59 7.59 -3.09 -8.61
N ALA A 60 7.24 -3.36 -7.36
CA ALA A 60 7.37 -2.38 -6.28
C ALA A 60 8.84 -1.96 -6.06
N GLU A 61 9.78 -2.93 -6.15
CA GLU A 61 11.23 -2.69 -6.01
C GLU A 61 11.88 -1.95 -7.19
N GLU A 62 11.20 -1.85 -8.33
CA GLU A 62 11.61 -1.04 -9.50
C GLU A 62 10.93 0.32 -9.52
N SER A 63 10.11 0.62 -8.53
CA SER A 63 9.27 1.83 -8.48
C SER A 63 9.50 2.66 -7.21
N LEU A 64 10.64 2.46 -6.54
CA LEU A 64 10.93 3.08 -5.23
C LEU A 64 10.92 4.61 -5.27
N GLU A 65 11.26 5.21 -6.41
CA GLU A 65 11.23 6.66 -6.62
C GLU A 65 9.82 7.27 -6.55
N LYS A 66 8.78 6.44 -6.58
CA LYS A 66 7.39 6.89 -6.42
C LYS A 66 7.01 7.09 -4.95
N ILE A 67 7.77 6.48 -4.02
CA ILE A 67 7.63 6.71 -2.59
C ILE A 67 8.19 8.10 -2.29
N VAL A 68 7.36 9.00 -1.80
CA VAL A 68 7.77 10.36 -1.43
C VAL A 68 7.30 10.68 -0.01
N SER A 69 8.02 11.56 0.69
CA SER A 69 7.80 11.82 2.13
C SER A 69 6.44 12.43 2.46
N ASP A 70 5.80 13.12 1.49
CA ASP A 70 4.47 13.72 1.63
C ASP A 70 3.33 12.81 1.14
N SER A 71 3.63 11.54 0.82
CA SER A 71 2.64 10.58 0.33
C SER A 71 2.00 9.75 1.45
N VAL A 72 0.85 9.19 1.12
CA VAL A 72 0.26 8.00 1.74
C VAL A 72 0.68 6.81 0.89
N LEU A 73 1.46 5.90 1.48
CA LEU A 73 1.82 4.65 0.83
C LEU A 73 0.85 3.55 1.26
N VAL A 74 0.20 2.93 0.29
CA VAL A 74 -0.65 1.74 0.48
C VAL A 74 0.12 0.54 -0.02
N VAL A 75 0.11 -0.54 0.74
CA VAL A 75 0.74 -1.80 0.34
C VAL A 75 -0.15 -2.99 0.68
N ASP A 76 -0.31 -3.91 -0.26
CA ASP A 76 -1.00 -5.20 -0.10
C ASP A 76 -0.15 -6.32 -0.74
N PRO A 77 1.01 -6.64 -0.15
CA PRO A 77 1.96 -7.58 -0.74
C PRO A 77 1.47 -9.02 -0.65
N PRO A 78 2.05 -9.93 -1.46
CA PRO A 78 1.81 -11.36 -1.34
C PRO A 78 2.24 -11.89 0.05
N ARG A 79 1.94 -13.17 0.34
CA ARG A 79 2.22 -13.82 1.64
C ARG A 79 3.68 -13.71 2.11
N ALA A 80 4.62 -13.52 1.22
CA ALA A 80 6.04 -13.32 1.53
C ALA A 80 6.32 -12.00 2.29
N GLY A 81 5.36 -11.07 2.30
CA GLY A 81 5.52 -9.72 2.80
C GLY A 81 6.19 -8.77 1.81
N LEU A 82 6.63 -7.62 2.28
CA LEU A 82 7.30 -6.62 1.46
C LEU A 82 8.68 -7.09 1.00
N HIS A 83 9.04 -6.71 -0.22
CA HIS A 83 10.42 -6.85 -0.67
C HIS A 83 11.36 -5.99 0.19
N LYS A 84 12.54 -6.50 0.54
CA LYS A 84 13.48 -5.82 1.45
C LYS A 84 13.81 -4.38 1.03
N LYS A 85 14.01 -4.14 -0.27
CA LYS A 85 14.26 -2.79 -0.80
C LYS A 85 13.09 -1.82 -0.55
N VAL A 86 11.85 -2.33 -0.57
CA VAL A 86 10.65 -1.52 -0.27
C VAL A 86 10.64 -1.12 1.20
N VAL A 87 10.92 -2.07 2.13
CA VAL A 87 11.04 -1.78 3.56
C VAL A 87 12.12 -0.73 3.81
N GLN A 88 13.31 -0.90 3.21
CA GLN A 88 14.41 0.07 3.33
C GLN A 88 14.00 1.45 2.83
N SER A 89 13.36 1.54 1.65
CA SER A 89 12.89 2.81 1.10
C SER A 89 11.84 3.48 1.98
N ILE A 90 10.92 2.71 2.58
CA ILE A 90 9.95 3.24 3.56
C ILE A 90 10.69 3.85 4.76
N CYS A 91 11.71 3.16 5.29
CA CYS A 91 12.47 3.63 6.44
C CYS A 91 13.31 4.88 6.13
N GLU A 92 13.82 5.01 4.92
CA GLU A 92 14.65 6.13 4.46
C GLU A 92 13.82 7.36 4.08
N VAL A 93 12.85 7.18 3.18
CA VAL A 93 12.03 8.28 2.63
C VAL A 93 10.97 8.75 3.63
N LYS A 94 10.46 7.85 4.45
CA LYS A 94 9.45 8.10 5.48
C LYS A 94 8.19 8.78 4.93
N PRO A 95 7.41 8.10 4.05
CA PRO A 95 6.09 8.60 3.69
C PRO A 95 5.27 8.93 4.95
N LYS A 96 4.46 9.99 4.89
CA LYS A 96 3.74 10.52 6.07
C LYS A 96 2.79 9.50 6.70
N GLN A 97 2.28 8.57 5.90
CA GLN A 97 1.40 7.51 6.34
C GLN A 97 1.66 6.22 5.54
N LEU A 98 1.65 5.09 6.22
CA LEU A 98 1.69 3.76 5.62
C LEU A 98 0.39 3.02 5.98
N ILE A 99 -0.30 2.53 4.95
CA ILE A 99 -1.47 1.65 5.06
C ILE A 99 -1.03 0.28 4.58
N TYR A 100 -0.91 -0.67 5.49
CA TYR A 100 -0.41 -2.01 5.21
C TYR A 100 -1.52 -3.05 5.41
N LEU A 101 -2.05 -3.60 4.31
CA LEU A 101 -2.90 -4.79 4.32
C LEU A 101 -2.02 -6.03 4.16
N SER A 102 -2.42 -7.14 4.75
CA SER A 102 -1.70 -8.41 4.60
C SER A 102 -2.57 -9.61 4.95
N CYS A 103 -2.50 -10.63 4.11
CA CYS A 103 -3.04 -11.96 4.40
C CYS A 103 -2.08 -12.82 5.27
N SER A 104 -0.93 -12.29 5.68
CA SER A 104 0.08 -12.95 6.52
C SER A 104 0.55 -12.05 7.65
N PRO A 105 -0.11 -12.07 8.83
CA PRO A 105 0.31 -11.26 9.98
C PRO A 105 1.75 -11.53 10.43
N VAL A 106 2.30 -12.72 10.18
CA VAL A 106 3.67 -13.09 10.57
C VAL A 106 4.70 -12.30 9.75
N THR A 107 4.56 -12.28 8.42
CA THR A 107 5.47 -11.52 7.56
C THR A 107 5.25 -10.02 7.70
N GLN A 108 4.01 -9.59 7.91
CA GLN A 108 3.70 -8.20 8.25
C GLN A 108 4.39 -7.75 9.53
N ALA A 109 4.37 -8.56 10.60
CA ALA A 109 5.05 -8.23 11.86
C ALA A 109 6.58 -8.13 11.68
N ARG A 110 7.18 -9.00 10.85
CA ARG A 110 8.60 -8.91 10.49
C ARG A 110 8.93 -7.56 9.85
N ASP A 111 8.16 -7.16 8.85
CA ASP A 111 8.40 -5.91 8.11
C ASP A 111 8.16 -4.69 9.00
N LEU A 112 7.10 -4.75 9.82
CA LEU A 112 6.73 -3.68 10.74
C LEU A 112 7.78 -3.43 11.82
N LYS A 113 8.56 -4.44 12.21
CA LYS A 113 9.63 -4.27 13.20
C LYS A 113 10.62 -3.19 12.73
N GLU A 114 11.16 -3.33 11.51
CA GLU A 114 12.11 -2.36 10.95
C GLU A 114 11.45 -0.97 10.77
N ILE A 115 10.21 -0.94 10.30
CA ILE A 115 9.47 0.31 10.06
C ILE A 115 9.20 1.07 11.37
N ILE A 116 8.84 0.37 12.45
CA ILE A 116 8.62 0.97 13.78
C ILE A 116 9.95 1.46 14.36
N GLU A 117 11.03 0.69 14.23
CA GLU A 117 12.37 1.10 14.65
C GLU A 117 12.85 2.36 13.90
N ALA A 118 12.39 2.58 12.65
CA ALA A 118 12.64 3.80 11.89
C ALA A 118 11.80 5.02 12.38
N GLY A 119 10.92 4.84 13.37
CA GLY A 119 10.19 5.92 14.05
C GLY A 119 8.70 6.01 13.74
N TYR A 120 8.13 5.06 12.99
CA TYR A 120 6.68 5.02 12.78
C TYR A 120 5.93 4.56 14.03
N LYS A 121 4.70 5.07 14.18
CA LYS A 121 3.77 4.69 15.26
C LYS A 121 2.50 4.11 14.69
N ILE A 122 2.03 3.02 15.27
CA ILE A 122 0.75 2.40 14.89
C ILE A 122 -0.40 3.32 15.35
N LYS A 123 -1.23 3.74 14.43
CA LYS A 123 -2.45 4.54 14.67
C LYS A 123 -3.71 3.68 14.64
N PHE A 124 -3.67 2.59 13.90
CA PHE A 124 -4.79 1.67 13.79
C PHE A 124 -4.27 0.27 13.49
N ALA A 125 -4.88 -0.73 14.12
CA ALA A 125 -4.62 -2.14 13.83
C ALA A 125 -5.93 -2.92 13.96
N ARG A 126 -6.25 -3.74 12.94
CA ARG A 126 -7.44 -4.58 12.96
C ARG A 126 -7.27 -5.83 12.10
N GLY A 127 -7.71 -6.97 12.63
CA GLY A 127 -7.88 -8.21 11.87
C GLY A 127 -9.29 -8.31 11.31
N TYR A 128 -9.42 -8.85 10.09
CA TYR A 128 -10.69 -9.13 9.43
C TYR A 128 -10.78 -10.61 9.07
N ASN A 129 -11.83 -11.27 9.51
CA ASN A 129 -12.09 -12.67 9.20
C ASN A 129 -13.01 -12.76 7.98
N PHE A 130 -12.44 -12.66 6.77
CA PHE A 130 -13.17 -12.84 5.50
C PHE A 130 -13.36 -14.33 5.13
N PHE A 131 -12.61 -15.22 5.77
CA PHE A 131 -12.62 -16.66 5.49
C PHE A 131 -12.95 -17.44 6.77
N PRO A 132 -14.20 -17.36 7.28
CA PRO A 132 -14.58 -18.03 8.53
C PRO A 132 -14.36 -19.53 8.42
N LYS A 133 -13.95 -20.16 9.53
CA LYS A 133 -13.56 -21.59 9.65
C LYS A 133 -12.25 -21.96 8.91
N THR A 134 -11.44 -20.99 8.54
CA THR A 134 -10.08 -21.18 8.05
C THR A 134 -9.08 -20.44 8.94
N PRO A 135 -7.77 -20.78 8.92
CA PRO A 135 -6.75 -20.03 9.66
C PRO A 135 -6.38 -18.67 9.01
N HIS A 136 -7.06 -18.30 7.94
CA HIS A 136 -6.74 -17.07 7.19
C HIS A 136 -7.41 -15.85 7.80
N ILE A 137 -6.61 -14.82 8.03
CA ILE A 137 -7.05 -13.52 8.51
C ILE A 137 -6.39 -12.44 7.68
N GLU A 138 -7.14 -11.41 7.32
CA GLU A 138 -6.61 -10.18 6.74
C GLU A 138 -6.29 -9.19 7.85
N SER A 139 -5.09 -8.66 7.86
CA SER A 139 -4.63 -7.69 8.83
C SER A 139 -4.45 -6.32 8.18
N LEU A 140 -5.09 -5.30 8.74
CA LEU A 140 -4.91 -3.90 8.34
C LEU A 140 -4.21 -3.14 9.46
N ILE A 141 -3.05 -2.56 9.14
CA ILE A 141 -2.30 -1.70 10.04
C ILE A 141 -2.05 -0.36 9.37
N ILE A 142 -2.31 0.73 10.09
CA ILE A 142 -2.04 2.09 9.64
C ILE A 142 -0.99 2.69 10.58
N LEU A 143 0.09 3.21 9.97
CA LEU A 143 1.18 3.84 10.69
C LEU A 143 1.38 5.28 10.21
N GLU A 144 1.87 6.11 11.12
CA GLU A 144 2.31 7.48 10.86
C GLU A 144 3.67 7.73 11.49
N LYS A 145 4.43 8.62 10.86
CA LYS A 145 5.73 9.07 11.40
C LYS A 145 5.58 10.12 12.49
#